data_dfbcc0139f5af12a850406e141f417f2
#
_entry.id   dfbcc0139f5af12a850406e141f417f2
#
_cell.length_a   1.000
_cell.length_b   1.000
_cell.length_c   1.000
_cell.angle_alpha   90.00
_cell.angle_beta   90.00
_cell.angle_gamma   90.00
#
_symmetry.space_group_name_H-M   'P 1'
#
loop_
_entity.id
_entity.type
_entity.pdbx_description
1 polymer ?
#
loop_
_entity_poly.entity_id
_entity_poly.type
_entity_poly.pdbx_seq_one_letter_code
_entity_poly.pdbx_strand_id
1 'polypeptide(L)'
;MIWILYNVLFFFGFLLMLPKFLLRMRRRGGYARNFTQRFGRYSPDLVRKLDEGRRIWVHAVSVGEVFVALKLMKDWRAIRPDLLFVLTTNTSTAHAIAEKQLDARDVLLYFPLDLPQIVHRVLDTLDPLALILVELELW
;
A
#
# COMPACT_ATOMS: atom_id res chain seq x y z
N MET A 1 -2.77 19.20 -30.82
CA MET A 1 -1.41 18.90 -31.35
C MET A 1 -0.38 18.78 -30.24
N ILE A 2 -0.25 19.73 -29.31
CA ILE A 2 0.71 19.71 -28.18
C ILE A 2 0.50 18.51 -27.25
N TRP A 3 -0.74 18.14 -26.96
CA TRP A 3 -1.08 16.98 -26.09
C TRP A 3 -0.61 15.64 -26.68
N ILE A 4 -0.73 15.47 -27.98
CA ILE A 4 -0.27 14.25 -28.67
C ILE A 4 1.25 14.17 -28.61
N LEU A 5 1.94 15.27 -28.89
CA LEU A 5 3.39 15.37 -28.81
C LEU A 5 3.90 15.08 -27.39
N TYR A 6 3.23 15.66 -26.37
CA TYR A 6 3.53 15.40 -24.96
C TYR A 6 3.40 13.91 -24.61
N ASN A 7 2.28 13.28 -24.97
CA ASN A 7 2.06 11.85 -24.66
C ASN A 7 3.06 10.94 -25.39
N VAL A 8 3.43 11.28 -26.63
CA VAL A 8 4.44 10.53 -27.39
C VAL A 8 5.82 10.66 -26.74
N LEU A 9 6.23 11.88 -26.40
CA LEU A 9 7.50 12.14 -25.72
C LEU A 9 7.54 11.48 -24.32
N PHE A 10 6.44 11.55 -23.57
CA PHE A 10 6.31 10.90 -22.28
C PHE A 10 6.42 9.38 -22.40
N PHE A 11 5.76 8.78 -23.37
CA PHE A 11 5.82 7.35 -23.63
C PHE A 11 7.24 6.87 -23.94
N PHE A 12 7.93 7.56 -24.85
CA PHE A 12 9.31 7.22 -25.20
C PHE A 12 10.28 7.49 -24.03
N GLY A 13 10.12 8.59 -23.30
CA GLY A 13 10.90 8.89 -22.11
C GLY A 13 10.70 7.83 -21.01
N PHE A 14 9.46 7.40 -20.80
CA PHE A 14 9.14 6.31 -19.87
C PHE A 14 9.79 5.00 -20.31
N LEU A 15 9.69 4.63 -21.58
CA LEU A 15 10.28 3.42 -22.14
C LEU A 15 11.80 3.39 -21.99
N LEU A 16 12.47 4.52 -22.19
CA LEU A 16 13.91 4.69 -21.99
C LEU A 16 14.32 4.59 -20.51
N MET A 17 13.48 5.09 -19.60
CA MET A 17 13.75 5.04 -18.16
C MET A 17 13.38 3.71 -17.52
N LEU A 18 12.49 2.93 -18.16
CA LEU A 18 11.97 1.67 -17.64
C LEU A 18 13.08 0.66 -17.28
N PRO A 19 14.10 0.38 -18.11
CA PRO A 19 15.18 -0.56 -17.75
C PRO A 19 15.95 -0.10 -16.52
N LYS A 20 16.27 1.20 -16.44
CA LYS A 20 16.97 1.80 -15.29
C LYS A 20 16.14 1.73 -14.02
N PHE A 21 14.84 1.93 -14.14
CA PHE A 21 13.87 1.81 -13.04
C PHE A 21 13.77 0.36 -12.57
N LEU A 22 13.62 -0.61 -13.48
CA LEU A 22 13.57 -2.04 -13.18
C LEU A 22 14.86 -2.54 -12.53
N LEU A 23 16.03 -2.13 -13.03
CA LEU A 23 17.32 -2.44 -12.43
C LEU A 23 17.47 -1.86 -11.03
N ARG A 24 16.99 -0.62 -10.81
CA ARG A 24 16.98 0.01 -9.49
C ARG A 24 16.03 -0.71 -8.52
N MET A 25 14.87 -1.12 -8.99
CA MET A 25 13.92 -1.94 -8.22
C MET A 25 14.56 -3.26 -7.80
N ARG A 26 15.24 -3.94 -8.74
CA ARG A 26 15.92 -5.22 -8.49
C ARG A 26 17.08 -5.09 -7.51
N ARG A 27 17.87 -4.00 -7.60
CA ARG A 27 19.01 -3.74 -6.72
C ARG A 27 18.64 -3.32 -5.29
N ARG A 28 17.52 -2.65 -5.12
CA ARG A 28 17.06 -2.18 -3.79
C ARG A 28 16.49 -3.27 -2.90
N GLY A 29 16.24 -4.49 -3.43
CA GLY A 29 15.67 -5.61 -2.69
C GLY A 29 14.30 -5.28 -2.08
N GLY A 30 13.46 -6.27 -1.87
CA GLY A 30 12.16 -6.06 -1.21
C GLY A 30 10.98 -5.71 -2.13
N TYR A 31 11.20 -5.19 -3.35
CA TYR A 31 10.09 -4.97 -4.28
C TYR A 31 9.47 -6.25 -4.83
N ALA A 32 10.28 -7.33 -4.96
CA ALA A 32 9.77 -8.62 -5.41
C ALA A 32 8.95 -9.34 -4.32
N ARG A 33 9.27 -9.06 -3.05
CA ARG A 33 8.56 -9.62 -1.92
C ARG A 33 7.19 -8.97 -1.84
N ASN A 34 6.14 -9.79 -1.92
CA ASN A 34 4.76 -9.34 -1.85
C ASN A 34 4.30 -8.42 -3.00
N PHE A 35 5.01 -8.39 -4.13
CA PHE A 35 4.63 -7.56 -5.27
C PHE A 35 3.21 -7.86 -5.79
N THR A 36 2.77 -9.12 -5.69
CA THR A 36 1.43 -9.57 -6.08
C THR A 36 0.31 -8.90 -5.30
N GLN A 37 0.59 -8.39 -4.09
CA GLN A 37 -0.39 -7.65 -3.28
C GLN A 37 -0.88 -6.39 -3.99
N ARG A 38 -0.04 -5.76 -4.82
CA ARG A 38 -0.43 -4.59 -5.63
C ARG A 38 -1.51 -4.90 -6.67
N PHE A 39 -1.71 -6.17 -6.98
CA PHE A 39 -2.77 -6.66 -7.86
C PHE A 39 -3.96 -7.24 -7.08
N GLY A 40 -4.02 -7.02 -5.77
CA GLY A 40 -5.05 -7.59 -4.91
C GLY A 40 -4.96 -9.12 -4.80
N ARG A 41 -3.73 -9.66 -4.91
CA ARG A 41 -3.47 -11.11 -4.75
C ARG A 41 -2.71 -11.34 -3.46
N TYR A 42 -3.36 -12.00 -2.51
CA TYR A 42 -2.86 -12.25 -1.17
C TYR A 42 -2.64 -13.74 -0.95
N SER A 43 -1.73 -14.09 -0.03
CA SER A 43 -1.54 -15.48 0.38
C SER A 43 -2.75 -15.98 1.18
N PRO A 44 -3.02 -17.30 1.20
CA PRO A 44 -4.12 -17.86 1.98
C PRO A 44 -4.03 -17.50 3.48
N ASP A 45 -2.82 -17.46 4.05
CA ASP A 45 -2.62 -17.09 5.45
C ASP A 45 -3.01 -15.64 5.72
N LEU A 46 -2.70 -14.76 4.77
CA LEU A 46 -3.03 -13.35 4.87
C LEU A 46 -4.55 -13.12 4.75
N VAL A 47 -5.20 -13.85 3.84
CA VAL A 47 -6.67 -13.82 3.71
C VAL A 47 -7.33 -14.30 5.00
N ARG A 48 -6.89 -15.43 5.56
CA ARG A 48 -7.41 -15.91 6.86
C ARG A 48 -7.27 -14.86 7.95
N LYS A 49 -6.12 -14.18 8.02
CA LYS A 49 -5.91 -13.12 9.01
C LYS A 49 -6.83 -11.91 8.77
N LEU A 50 -7.13 -11.58 7.51
CA LEU A 50 -8.09 -10.52 7.18
C LEU A 50 -9.51 -10.91 7.61
N ASP A 51 -9.88 -12.19 7.50
CA ASP A 51 -11.20 -12.72 7.87
C ASP A 51 -11.45 -12.78 9.39
N GLU A 52 -10.41 -12.59 10.24
CA GLU A 52 -10.56 -12.55 11.71
C GLU A 52 -11.42 -11.38 12.19
N GLY A 53 -11.67 -10.37 11.36
CA GLY A 53 -12.53 -9.24 11.69
C GLY A 53 -12.32 -8.05 10.77
N ARG A 54 -13.37 -7.22 10.68
CA ARG A 54 -13.34 -5.99 9.87
C ARG A 54 -12.30 -5.02 10.41
N ARG A 55 -11.60 -4.36 9.51
CA ARG A 55 -10.44 -3.53 9.82
C ARG A 55 -10.63 -2.10 9.33
N ILE A 56 -9.97 -1.15 9.98
CA ILE A 56 -9.79 0.20 9.44
C ILE A 56 -8.57 0.17 8.53
N TRP A 57 -8.76 0.59 7.29
CA TRP A 57 -7.68 0.69 6.32
C TRP A 57 -6.99 2.04 6.43
N VAL A 58 -5.72 2.05 6.80
CA VAL A 58 -4.87 3.25 6.87
C VAL A 58 -3.87 3.20 5.73
N HIS A 59 -3.74 4.29 4.98
CA HIS A 59 -2.77 4.41 3.90
C HIS A 59 -1.73 5.49 4.21
N ALA A 60 -0.45 5.12 4.07
CA ALA A 60 0.71 5.99 4.27
C ALA A 60 1.72 5.78 3.14
N VAL A 61 2.06 6.82 2.40
CA VAL A 61 2.94 6.75 1.22
C VAL A 61 4.41 6.83 1.61
N SER A 62 4.74 7.77 2.48
CA SER A 62 6.11 8.08 2.88
C SER A 62 6.47 7.50 4.26
N VAL A 63 7.76 7.54 4.59
CA VAL A 63 8.26 7.12 5.91
C VAL A 63 7.68 7.99 7.03
N GLY A 64 7.59 9.30 6.81
CA GLY A 64 7.01 10.23 7.78
C GLY A 64 5.55 9.90 8.08
N GLU A 65 4.77 9.65 7.05
CA GLU A 65 3.36 9.26 7.18
C GLU A 65 3.18 7.91 7.89
N VAL A 66 4.10 6.95 7.68
CA VAL A 66 4.07 5.68 8.43
C VAL A 66 4.17 5.91 9.93
N PHE A 67 5.04 6.81 10.40
CA PHE A 67 5.11 7.13 11.83
C PHE A 67 3.83 7.77 12.34
N VAL A 68 3.22 8.67 11.55
CA VAL A 68 1.92 9.28 11.89
C VAL A 68 0.82 8.22 11.95
N ALA A 69 0.76 7.33 10.94
CA ALA A 69 -0.19 6.22 10.91
C ALA A 69 -0.07 5.31 12.13
N LEU A 70 1.15 4.87 12.45
CA LEU A 70 1.40 3.98 13.59
C LEU A 70 1.02 4.64 14.92
N LYS A 71 1.30 5.94 15.07
CA LYS A 71 0.86 6.69 16.26
C LYS A 71 -0.65 6.77 16.35
N LEU A 72 -1.32 7.14 15.26
CA LEU A 72 -2.78 7.21 15.18
C LEU A 72 -3.44 5.86 15.56
N MET A 73 -2.95 4.77 14.97
CA MET A 73 -3.45 3.42 15.25
C MET A 73 -3.26 3.05 16.73
N LYS A 74 -2.10 3.39 17.30
CA LYS A 74 -1.82 3.18 18.72
C LYS A 74 -2.75 3.98 19.63
N ASP A 75 -2.94 5.27 19.34
CA ASP A 75 -3.78 6.16 20.15
C ASP A 75 -5.26 5.73 20.08
N TRP A 76 -5.75 5.32 18.93
CA TRP A 76 -7.10 4.80 18.76
C TRP A 76 -7.30 3.47 19.50
N ARG A 77 -6.31 2.60 19.47
CA ARG A 77 -6.37 1.33 20.20
C ARG A 77 -6.32 1.53 21.72
N ALA A 78 -5.73 2.61 22.20
CA ALA A 78 -5.78 2.95 23.61
C ALA A 78 -7.21 3.27 24.09
N ILE A 79 -8.05 3.82 23.18
CA ILE A 79 -9.46 4.13 23.44
C ILE A 79 -10.35 2.91 23.13
N ARG A 80 -10.07 2.20 22.06
CA ARG A 80 -10.81 1.05 21.56
C ARG A 80 -9.85 -0.13 21.32
N PRO A 81 -9.58 -0.97 22.34
CA PRO A 81 -8.61 -2.06 22.25
C PRO A 81 -8.94 -3.16 21.24
N ASP A 82 -10.19 -3.25 20.83
CA ASP A 82 -10.73 -4.19 19.85
C ASP A 82 -10.45 -3.81 18.38
N LEU A 83 -9.98 -2.60 18.12
CA LEU A 83 -9.71 -2.14 16.75
C LEU A 83 -8.58 -2.94 16.09
N LEU A 84 -8.86 -3.36 14.88
CA LEU A 84 -7.93 -4.00 13.95
C LEU A 84 -7.67 -3.06 12.77
N PHE A 85 -6.43 -3.08 12.27
CA PHE A 85 -6.04 -2.21 11.17
C PHE A 85 -5.41 -2.99 10.00
N VAL A 86 -5.56 -2.44 8.81
CA VAL A 86 -4.71 -2.72 7.65
C VAL A 86 -3.91 -1.46 7.38
N LEU A 87 -2.59 -1.55 7.41
CA LEU A 87 -1.71 -0.47 6.99
C LEU A 87 -1.17 -0.76 5.60
N THR A 88 -1.32 0.17 4.67
CA THR A 88 -0.75 0.06 3.33
C THR A 88 0.32 1.11 3.08
N THR A 89 1.35 0.72 2.34
CA THR A 89 2.47 1.60 1.96
C THR A 89 2.80 1.46 0.49
N ASN A 90 3.42 2.51 -0.09
CA ASN A 90 3.84 2.48 -1.50
C ASN A 90 5.30 2.06 -1.69
N THR A 91 6.18 2.34 -0.74
CA THR A 91 7.62 2.10 -0.89
C THR A 91 8.11 0.95 -0.02
N SER A 92 9.14 0.24 -0.49
CA SER A 92 9.76 -0.84 0.29
C SER A 92 10.41 -0.34 1.59
N THR A 93 10.91 0.90 1.60
CA THR A 93 11.49 1.51 2.80
C THR A 93 10.42 1.78 3.87
N ALA A 94 9.30 2.40 3.48
CA ALA A 94 8.16 2.63 4.37
C ALA A 94 7.60 1.30 4.89
N HIS A 95 7.47 0.31 4.01
CA HIS A 95 6.99 -1.04 4.35
C HIS A 95 7.89 -1.71 5.40
N ALA A 96 9.22 -1.69 5.21
CA ALA A 96 10.17 -2.30 6.14
C ALA A 96 10.18 -1.61 7.52
N ILE A 97 9.90 -0.30 7.58
CA ILE A 97 9.75 0.43 8.85
C ILE A 97 8.45 0.04 9.53
N ALA A 98 7.35 0.01 8.78
CA ALA A 98 6.05 -0.41 9.29
C ALA A 98 6.10 -1.85 9.84
N GLU A 99 6.73 -2.78 9.11
CA GLU A 99 6.86 -4.20 9.50
C GLU A 99 7.49 -4.38 10.88
N LYS A 100 8.42 -3.51 11.27
CA LYS A 100 9.12 -3.58 12.56
C LYS A 100 8.32 -3.04 13.74
N GLN A 101 7.30 -2.22 13.49
CA GLN A 101 6.61 -1.46 14.52
C GLN A 101 5.10 -1.75 14.57
N LEU A 102 4.59 -2.46 13.56
CA LEU A 102 3.17 -2.81 13.49
C LEU A 102 2.81 -3.83 14.58
N ASP A 103 1.64 -3.67 15.19
CA ASP A 103 1.08 -4.65 16.12
C ASP A 103 0.84 -5.99 15.40
N ALA A 104 1.07 -7.10 16.08
CA ALA A 104 0.92 -8.44 15.49
C ALA A 104 -0.51 -8.74 15.01
N ARG A 105 -1.52 -8.09 15.56
CA ARG A 105 -2.94 -8.22 15.15
C ARG A 105 -3.24 -7.52 13.82
N ASP A 106 -2.43 -6.54 13.45
CA ASP A 106 -2.63 -5.73 12.25
C ASP A 106 -2.05 -6.40 11.01
N VAL A 107 -2.46 -5.93 9.87
CA VAL A 107 -2.01 -6.43 8.57
C VAL A 107 -1.28 -5.32 7.83
N LEU A 108 -0.10 -5.65 7.29
CA LEU A 108 0.69 -4.75 6.45
C LEU A 108 0.65 -5.22 5.01
N LEU A 109 0.28 -4.31 4.11
CA LEU A 109 0.16 -4.57 2.68
C LEU A 109 0.85 -3.48 1.85
N TYR A 110 1.12 -3.80 0.59
CA TYR A 110 1.36 -2.77 -0.40
C TYR A 110 0.05 -2.19 -0.92
N PHE A 111 0.02 -0.88 -1.15
CA PHE A 111 -1.13 -0.21 -1.76
C PHE A 111 -1.39 -0.77 -3.16
N PRO A 112 -2.65 -1.03 -3.53
CA PRO A 112 -3.00 -1.59 -4.82
C PRO A 112 -2.71 -0.60 -5.96
N LEU A 113 -2.55 -1.15 -7.16
CA LEU A 113 -2.55 -0.33 -8.37
C LEU A 113 -3.96 0.23 -8.60
N ASP A 114 -4.01 1.49 -9.01
CA ASP A 114 -5.26 2.20 -9.30
C ASP A 114 -5.84 1.77 -10.67
N LEU A 115 -6.35 0.53 -10.68
CA LEU A 115 -7.09 -0.05 -11.79
C LEU A 115 -8.43 -0.57 -11.24
N PRO A 116 -9.57 -0.25 -11.86
CA PRO A 116 -10.89 -0.57 -11.32
C PRO A 116 -11.05 -2.02 -10.88
N GLN A 117 -10.59 -2.99 -11.69
CA GLN A 117 -10.70 -4.41 -11.38
C GLN A 117 -9.83 -4.82 -10.18
N ILE A 118 -8.70 -4.14 -9.96
CA ILE A 118 -7.82 -4.38 -8.80
C ILE A 118 -8.44 -3.77 -7.56
N VAL A 119 -8.89 -2.53 -7.66
CA VAL A 119 -9.52 -1.80 -6.55
C VAL A 119 -10.76 -2.55 -6.05
N HIS A 120 -11.64 -2.98 -6.94
CA HIS A 120 -12.80 -3.80 -6.57
C HIS A 120 -12.40 -5.07 -5.81
N ARG A 121 -11.44 -5.84 -6.36
CA ARG A 121 -10.95 -7.06 -5.70
C ARG A 121 -10.38 -6.79 -4.31
N VAL A 122 -9.65 -5.70 -4.16
CA VAL A 122 -9.06 -5.32 -2.86
C VAL A 122 -10.14 -4.92 -1.88
N LEU A 123 -11.11 -4.12 -2.29
CA LEU A 123 -12.25 -3.74 -1.45
C LEU A 123 -13.07 -4.97 -1.02
N ASP A 124 -13.34 -5.88 -1.96
CA ASP A 124 -14.07 -7.13 -1.66
C ASP A 124 -13.29 -8.01 -0.67
N THR A 125 -11.95 -8.02 -0.75
CA THR A 125 -11.12 -8.85 0.15
C THR A 125 -10.91 -8.20 1.51
N LEU A 126 -10.74 -6.89 1.57
CA LEU A 126 -10.48 -6.17 2.82
C LEU A 126 -11.76 -5.86 3.60
N ASP A 127 -12.90 -5.68 2.93
CA ASP A 127 -14.18 -5.20 3.49
C ASP A 127 -13.95 -4.15 4.60
N PRO A 128 -13.28 -3.03 4.31
CA PRO A 128 -12.82 -2.13 5.35
C PRO A 128 -13.98 -1.36 5.99
N LEU A 129 -13.90 -1.13 7.30
CA LEU A 129 -14.84 -0.27 8.03
C LEU A 129 -14.75 1.19 7.57
N ALA A 130 -13.53 1.63 7.28
CA ALA A 130 -13.20 2.97 6.78
C ALA A 130 -11.85 2.96 6.10
N LEU A 131 -11.61 3.90 5.19
CA LEU A 131 -10.30 4.19 4.61
C LEU A 131 -9.82 5.55 5.13
N ILE A 132 -8.61 5.59 5.66
CA ILE A 132 -7.95 6.80 6.16
C ILE A 132 -6.69 7.02 5.32
N LEU A 133 -6.63 8.17 4.69
CA LEU A 133 -5.43 8.65 4.01
C LEU A 133 -4.69 9.59 4.97
N VAL A 134 -3.44 9.28 5.29
CA VAL A 134 -2.65 10.09 6.24
C VAL A 134 -2.27 11.43 5.62
N GLU A 135 -2.10 11.46 4.30
CA GLU A 135 -1.88 12.68 3.52
C GLU A 135 -2.70 12.60 2.22
N LEU A 136 -3.25 13.73 1.79
CA LEU A 136 -4.08 13.79 0.58
C LEU A 136 -3.17 13.86 -0.66
N GLU A 137 -2.88 12.73 -1.25
CA GLU A 137 -2.41 12.61 -2.63
C GLU A 137 -3.57 12.14 -3.51
N LEU A 138 -4.53 13.04 -3.75
CA LEU A 138 -5.57 12.82 -4.76
C LEU A 138 -5.01 13.23 -6.13
N TRP A 139 -4.71 12.25 -6.96
CA TRP A 139 -4.30 12.43 -8.36
C TRP A 139 -5.50 12.30 -9.30
#